data_a429f4138559ba9b86aab215cd6cfdf8
#
_entry.id   a429f4138559ba9b86aab215cd6cfdf8
#
_cell.length_a   1.000
_cell.length_b   1.000
_cell.length_c   1.000
_cell.angle_alpha   90.00
_cell.angle_beta   90.00
_cell.angle_gamma   90.00
#
_symmetry.space_group_name_H-M   'P 1'
#
loop_
_entity.id
_entity.type
_entity.pdbx_description
1 polymer ?
#
loop_
_entity_poly.entity_id
_entity_poly.type
_entity_poly.pdbx_seq_one_letter_code
_entity_poly.pdbx_strand_id
1 'polypeptide(L)'
;MKILDSNIQDYVGTNFSVYKREDGVAIIEFNSTGFFVDNSEMYSEVLLGKCETCNPFFKNSFNGFSYDTVLIVGLGLGLVPQELSEVNKCSKIDVLEIDQEIIDYTISSGHLNSDINLIQGDIYNYTTTETYDLIIIDTIWYAHEMSNEDCELLKSRLLPNINTGGALYFPIKEKFIIR
;
A
#
# COMPACT_ATOMS: atom_id res chain seq x y z
N MET A 1 15.69 5.44 7.00
CA MET A 1 15.79 5.91 5.61
C MET A 1 14.69 6.94 5.40
N LYS A 2 15.01 8.15 4.98
CA LYS A 2 14.01 9.21 4.72
C LYS A 2 13.54 9.08 3.27
N ILE A 3 12.56 8.21 3.04
CA ILE A 3 12.22 7.82 1.68
C ILE A 3 11.40 8.87 0.93
N LEU A 4 10.64 9.71 1.59
CA LEU A 4 9.67 10.59 0.91
C LEU A 4 9.76 12.08 1.27
N ASP A 5 10.73 12.50 2.05
CA ASP A 5 10.70 13.85 2.65
C ASP A 5 10.93 15.01 1.69
N SER A 6 11.66 14.80 0.59
CA SER A 6 12.11 15.98 -0.21
C SER A 6 11.13 16.38 -1.32
N ASN A 7 10.35 15.46 -1.84
CA ASN A 7 9.58 15.68 -3.08
C ASN A 7 8.06 15.76 -2.90
N ILE A 8 7.52 15.34 -1.74
CA ILE A 8 6.10 15.53 -1.46
C ILE A 8 5.81 17.01 -1.34
N GLN A 9 4.90 17.51 -2.16
CA GLN A 9 4.50 18.92 -2.20
C GLN A 9 3.14 19.10 -1.54
N ASP A 10 2.93 20.30 -0.96
CA ASP A 10 1.60 20.66 -0.48
C ASP A 10 0.62 20.67 -1.66
N TYR A 11 -0.57 20.12 -1.40
CA TYR A 11 -1.63 19.99 -2.40
C TYR A 11 -2.99 20.22 -1.76
N VAL A 12 -3.87 20.90 -2.45
CA VAL A 12 -5.26 21.06 -2.05
C VAL A 12 -6.13 20.65 -3.23
N GLY A 13 -6.75 19.50 -3.12
CA GLY A 13 -7.59 18.92 -4.15
C GLY A 13 -9.07 18.87 -3.76
N THR A 14 -9.84 18.21 -4.61
CA THR A 14 -11.28 18.02 -4.40
C THR A 14 -11.55 16.95 -3.35
N ASN A 15 -10.81 15.84 -3.41
CA ASN A 15 -11.06 14.68 -2.57
C ASN A 15 -10.15 14.65 -1.33
N PHE A 16 -8.98 15.24 -1.42
CA PHE A 16 -7.99 15.23 -0.35
C PHE A 16 -7.08 16.47 -0.40
N SER A 17 -6.32 16.64 0.67
CA SER A 17 -5.22 17.61 0.76
C SER A 17 -3.96 16.92 1.24
N VAL A 18 -2.80 17.39 0.80
CA VAL A 18 -1.48 16.95 1.30
C VAL A 18 -0.77 18.13 1.90
N TYR A 19 -0.20 17.97 3.06
CA TYR A 19 0.60 19.02 3.71
C TYR A 19 1.71 18.41 4.57
N LYS A 20 2.73 19.19 4.84
CA LYS A 20 3.81 18.81 5.76
C LYS A 20 3.59 19.45 7.13
N ARG A 21 3.72 18.64 8.17
CA ARG A 21 3.80 19.11 9.54
C ARG A 21 5.15 19.78 9.80
N GLU A 22 5.26 20.52 10.92
CA GLU A 22 6.50 21.17 11.36
C GLU A 22 7.66 20.19 11.59
N ASP A 23 7.35 18.94 11.92
CA ASP A 23 8.33 17.85 12.09
C ASP A 23 8.77 17.21 10.75
N GLY A 24 8.26 17.68 9.62
CA GLY A 24 8.59 17.20 8.29
C GLY A 24 7.76 16.00 7.82
N VAL A 25 6.85 15.48 8.64
CA VAL A 25 5.97 14.38 8.28
C VAL A 25 4.92 14.88 7.29
N ALA A 26 4.80 14.23 6.14
CA ALA A 26 3.74 14.50 5.19
C ALA A 26 2.45 13.78 5.58
N ILE A 27 1.34 14.48 5.43
CA ILE A 27 0.00 13.99 5.74
C ILE A 27 -0.87 14.11 4.50
N ILE A 28 -1.62 13.07 4.20
CA ILE A 28 -2.77 13.12 3.30
C ILE A 28 -4.03 13.13 4.16
N GLU A 29 -4.84 14.16 4.01
CA GLU A 29 -6.12 14.32 4.70
C GLU A 29 -7.26 14.28 3.68
N PHE A 30 -8.17 13.35 3.88
CA PHE A 30 -9.31 13.17 2.98
C PHE A 30 -10.47 14.08 3.37
N ASN A 31 -10.90 14.93 2.45
CA ASN A 31 -11.88 16.00 2.68
C ASN A 31 -13.25 15.49 3.14
N SER A 32 -13.65 14.29 2.71
CA SER A 32 -14.97 13.73 3.02
C SER A 32 -15.12 13.21 4.44
N THR A 33 -14.03 12.88 5.10
CA THR A 33 -14.07 12.15 6.38
C THR A 33 -13.17 12.73 7.44
N GLY A 34 -12.26 13.67 7.08
CA GLY A 34 -11.23 14.19 7.98
C GLY A 34 -10.22 13.13 8.43
N PHE A 35 -10.19 11.97 7.77
CA PHE A 35 -9.20 10.94 8.06
C PHE A 35 -7.85 11.31 7.43
N PHE A 36 -6.76 10.97 8.11
CA PHE A 36 -5.42 11.26 7.62
C PHE A 36 -4.50 10.05 7.71
N VAL A 37 -3.51 10.03 6.83
CA VAL A 37 -2.41 9.07 6.84
C VAL A 37 -1.12 9.84 6.84
N ASP A 38 -0.17 9.42 7.63
CA ASP A 38 1.16 10.03 7.62
C ASP A 38 2.21 9.10 6.97
N ASN A 39 3.31 9.70 6.53
CA ASN A 39 4.46 8.99 5.99
C ASN A 39 5.50 8.70 7.07
N SER A 40 5.11 8.44 8.30
CA SER A 40 6.07 8.14 9.35
C SER A 40 6.88 6.88 9.02
N GLU A 41 8.17 6.89 9.35
CA GLU A 41 9.02 5.69 9.25
C GLU A 41 8.40 4.52 10.02
N MET A 42 7.70 4.83 11.12
CA MET A 42 7.02 3.83 11.94
C MET A 42 5.93 3.10 11.16
N TYR A 43 5.17 3.77 10.29
CA TYR A 43 4.13 3.13 9.50
C TYR A 43 4.72 2.14 8.49
N SER A 44 5.74 2.55 7.73
CA SER A 44 6.41 1.67 6.78
C SER A 44 7.13 0.51 7.48
N GLU A 45 7.76 0.77 8.63
CA GLU A 45 8.40 -0.27 9.43
C GLU A 45 7.39 -1.29 9.98
N VAL A 46 6.21 -0.82 10.41
CA VAL A 46 5.12 -1.70 10.85
C VAL A 46 4.64 -2.58 9.70
N LEU A 47 4.34 -1.96 8.57
CA LEU A 47 3.77 -2.65 7.40
C LEU A 47 4.73 -3.66 6.79
N LEU A 48 6.01 -3.35 6.77
CA LEU A 48 7.05 -4.20 6.21
C LEU A 48 7.73 -5.12 7.24
N GLY A 49 7.26 -5.12 8.47
CA GLY A 49 7.76 -6.01 9.51
C GLY A 49 9.16 -5.67 10.03
N LYS A 50 9.61 -4.44 9.82
CA LYS A 50 10.93 -3.96 10.25
C LYS A 50 10.94 -3.41 11.68
N CYS A 51 9.77 -3.08 12.23
CA CYS A 51 9.65 -2.55 13.57
C CYS A 51 9.86 -3.64 14.63
N GLU A 52 10.88 -3.47 15.48
CA GLU A 52 11.20 -4.44 16.54
C GLU A 52 10.13 -4.53 17.63
N THR A 53 9.37 -3.46 17.81
CA THR A 53 8.29 -3.35 18.82
C THR A 53 6.92 -3.77 18.25
N CYS A 54 6.83 -3.99 16.94
CA CYS A 54 5.60 -4.35 16.28
C CYS A 54 5.37 -5.84 16.35
N ASN A 55 4.10 -6.21 16.16
CA ASN A 55 3.63 -7.57 16.26
C ASN A 55 4.62 -8.58 15.62
N PRO A 56 5.07 -9.61 16.34
CA PRO A 56 5.98 -10.64 15.83
C PRO A 56 5.50 -11.31 14.54
N PHE A 57 4.20 -11.25 14.26
CA PHE A 57 3.60 -11.77 13.05
C PHE A 57 4.12 -11.04 11.79
N PHE A 58 4.22 -9.71 11.81
CA PHE A 58 4.78 -8.95 10.71
C PHE A 58 6.26 -9.28 10.47
N LYS A 59 7.03 -9.32 11.56
CA LYS A 59 8.47 -9.63 11.52
C LYS A 59 8.75 -11.01 10.93
N ASN A 60 7.91 -11.98 11.23
CA ASN A 60 8.07 -13.36 10.75
C ASN A 60 7.49 -13.59 9.35
N SER A 61 6.47 -12.82 8.96
CA SER A 61 5.75 -13.03 7.70
C SER A 61 6.54 -12.55 6.48
N PHE A 62 7.29 -11.43 6.61
CA PHE A 62 8.09 -10.90 5.50
C PHE A 62 9.54 -11.38 5.51
N ASN A 63 10.11 -11.74 6.66
CA ASN A 63 11.51 -12.13 6.79
C ASN A 63 11.87 -13.54 6.24
N GLY A 64 10.97 -14.23 5.61
CA GLY A 64 11.22 -15.55 4.99
C GLY A 64 10.72 -15.68 3.56
N PHE A 65 10.03 -14.67 3.04
CA PHE A 65 9.49 -14.68 1.70
C PHE A 65 10.35 -13.84 0.75
N SER A 66 10.74 -14.44 -0.36
CA SER A 66 11.24 -13.71 -1.52
C SER A 66 10.04 -13.45 -2.43
N TYR A 67 9.67 -12.19 -2.62
CA TYR A 67 8.64 -11.78 -3.57
C TYR A 67 9.27 -10.82 -4.56
N ASP A 68 9.02 -11.08 -5.81
CA ASP A 68 9.54 -10.32 -6.94
C ASP A 68 8.44 -9.52 -7.63
N THR A 69 7.22 -10.05 -7.61
CA THR A 69 6.03 -9.45 -8.21
C THR A 69 4.98 -9.14 -7.14
N VAL A 70 4.58 -7.87 -7.03
CA VAL A 70 3.71 -7.40 -5.95
C VAL A 70 2.53 -6.60 -6.52
N LEU A 71 1.33 -6.85 -6.02
CA LEU A 71 0.17 -5.97 -6.16
C LEU A 71 -0.13 -5.31 -4.82
N ILE A 72 -0.23 -4.00 -4.82
CA ILE A 72 -0.66 -3.22 -3.66
C ILE A 72 -2.01 -2.62 -3.99
N VAL A 73 -2.98 -2.74 -3.09
CA VAL A 73 -4.29 -2.11 -3.20
C VAL A 73 -4.36 -0.98 -2.20
N GLY A 74 -4.44 0.24 -2.72
CA GLY A 74 -4.31 1.49 -1.98
C GLY A 74 -2.92 2.11 -2.17
N LEU A 75 -2.88 3.37 -2.59
CA LEU A 75 -1.64 4.11 -2.84
C LEU A 75 -1.26 4.99 -1.65
N GLY A 76 -2.22 5.73 -1.11
CA GLY A 76 -1.94 6.74 -0.09
C GLY A 76 -0.85 7.71 -0.56
N LEU A 77 0.17 7.92 0.26
CA LEU A 77 1.37 8.70 -0.09
C LEU A 77 2.48 7.87 -0.77
N GLY A 78 2.21 6.61 -1.11
CA GLY A 78 3.15 5.78 -1.86
C GLY A 78 4.33 5.20 -1.07
N LEU A 79 4.26 5.18 0.26
CA LEU A 79 5.34 4.68 1.12
C LEU A 79 5.66 3.21 0.86
N VAL A 80 4.63 2.38 0.84
CA VAL A 80 4.79 0.92 0.71
C VAL A 80 5.38 0.55 -0.66
N PRO A 81 4.84 1.03 -1.80
CA PRO A 81 5.42 0.72 -3.09
C PRO A 81 6.84 1.25 -3.24
N GLN A 82 7.14 2.46 -2.73
CA GLN A 82 8.49 3.02 -2.79
C GLN A 82 9.50 2.18 -2.01
N GLU A 83 9.15 1.76 -0.80
CA GLU A 83 10.00 0.90 0.03
C GLU A 83 10.26 -0.47 -0.64
N LEU A 84 9.23 -1.05 -1.25
CA LEU A 84 9.37 -2.32 -1.97
C LEU A 84 10.28 -2.18 -3.20
N SER A 85 10.19 -1.08 -3.93
CA SER A 85 11.07 -0.79 -5.06
C SER A 85 12.51 -0.59 -4.61
N GLU A 86 12.76 0.25 -3.62
CA GLU A 86 14.11 0.64 -3.20
C GLU A 86 14.85 -0.43 -2.40
N VAL A 87 14.15 -1.07 -1.46
CA VAL A 87 14.78 -1.98 -0.49
C VAL A 87 14.72 -3.43 -0.95
N ASN A 88 13.55 -3.87 -1.38
CA ASN A 88 13.34 -5.26 -1.77
C ASN A 88 13.67 -5.51 -3.24
N LYS A 89 13.75 -4.45 -4.05
CA LYS A 89 14.08 -4.51 -5.48
C LYS A 89 13.18 -5.48 -6.24
N CYS A 90 11.88 -5.42 -5.96
CA CYS A 90 10.88 -6.17 -6.70
C CYS A 90 10.97 -5.81 -8.19
N SER A 91 10.89 -6.79 -9.06
CA SER A 91 10.95 -6.56 -10.51
C SER A 91 9.66 -5.97 -11.08
N LYS A 92 8.55 -6.16 -10.38
CA LYS A 92 7.23 -5.66 -10.77
C LYS A 92 6.44 -5.23 -9.53
N ILE A 93 6.01 -3.97 -9.53
CA ILE A 93 5.11 -3.41 -8.51
C ILE A 93 3.94 -2.77 -9.22
N ASP A 94 2.76 -3.37 -9.08
CA ASP A 94 1.49 -2.79 -9.51
C ASP A 94 0.78 -2.21 -8.28
N VAL A 95 0.26 -0.99 -8.40
CA VAL A 95 -0.54 -0.34 -7.35
C VAL A 95 -1.91 -0.01 -7.91
N LEU A 96 -2.94 -0.59 -7.31
CA LEU A 96 -4.33 -0.33 -7.64
C LEU A 96 -4.88 0.74 -6.69
N GLU A 97 -5.27 1.89 -7.24
CA GLU A 97 -5.85 3.00 -6.50
C GLU A 97 -7.21 3.38 -7.09
N ILE A 98 -8.20 3.56 -6.24
CA ILE A 98 -9.56 3.90 -6.67
C ILE A 98 -9.68 5.36 -7.07
N ASP A 99 -8.93 6.26 -6.41
CA ASP A 99 -9.03 7.69 -6.62
C ASP A 99 -8.00 8.18 -7.66
N GLN A 100 -8.51 8.58 -8.83
CA GLN A 100 -7.69 9.12 -9.91
C GLN A 100 -6.93 10.38 -9.48
N GLU A 101 -7.50 11.21 -8.59
CA GLU A 101 -6.85 12.43 -8.13
C GLU A 101 -5.59 12.13 -7.30
N ILE A 102 -5.57 11.04 -6.52
CA ILE A 102 -4.37 10.57 -5.81
C ILE A 102 -3.29 10.11 -6.80
N ILE A 103 -3.68 9.39 -7.85
CA ILE A 103 -2.76 8.96 -8.90
C ILE A 103 -2.14 10.17 -9.60
N ASP A 104 -2.96 11.13 -10.02
CA ASP A 104 -2.52 12.34 -10.75
C ASP A 104 -1.58 13.19 -9.88
N TYR A 105 -1.92 13.35 -8.59
CA TYR A 105 -1.04 14.01 -7.63
C TYR A 105 0.31 13.31 -7.52
N THR A 106 0.29 12.00 -7.34
CA THR A 106 1.51 11.19 -7.16
C THR A 106 2.42 11.27 -8.39
N ILE A 107 1.85 11.20 -9.59
CA ILE A 107 2.61 11.37 -10.84
C ILE A 107 3.19 12.78 -10.94
N SER A 108 2.39 13.81 -10.65
CA SER A 108 2.82 15.21 -10.78
C SER A 108 3.89 15.60 -9.77
N SER A 109 3.86 15.05 -8.57
CA SER A 109 4.85 15.29 -7.52
C SER A 109 6.19 14.57 -7.78
N GLY A 110 6.17 13.51 -8.59
CA GLY A 110 7.37 12.79 -9.02
C GLY A 110 8.17 12.15 -7.88
N HIS A 111 7.51 11.79 -6.78
CA HIS A 111 8.17 11.23 -5.62
C HIS A 111 8.27 9.69 -5.62
N LEU A 112 7.54 9.02 -6.51
CA LEU A 112 7.66 7.57 -6.69
C LEU A 112 8.66 7.20 -7.78
N ASN A 113 9.26 6.04 -7.64
CA ASN A 113 10.09 5.46 -8.67
C ASN A 113 9.27 5.13 -9.93
N SER A 114 9.89 5.33 -11.09
CA SER A 114 9.23 5.14 -12.40
C SER A 114 8.92 3.68 -12.75
N ASP A 115 9.43 2.73 -12.01
CA ASP A 115 9.16 1.29 -12.15
C ASP A 115 7.88 0.84 -11.44
N ILE A 116 7.27 1.72 -10.65
CA ILE A 116 5.99 1.47 -9.99
C ILE A 116 4.86 1.79 -10.98
N ASN A 117 4.03 0.79 -11.29
CA ASN A 117 2.91 0.92 -12.21
C ASN A 117 1.63 1.26 -11.45
N LEU A 118 1.06 2.44 -11.72
CA LEU A 118 -0.18 2.92 -11.10
C LEU A 118 -1.38 2.57 -11.98
N ILE A 119 -2.37 1.91 -11.39
CA ILE A 119 -3.58 1.43 -12.06
C ILE A 119 -4.78 2.05 -11.36
N GLN A 120 -5.62 2.77 -12.10
CA GLN A 120 -6.88 3.26 -11.56
C GLN A 120 -7.91 2.14 -11.56
N GLY A 121 -8.53 1.87 -10.39
CA GLY A 121 -9.58 0.86 -10.30
C GLY A 121 -10.02 0.55 -8.87
N ASP A 122 -11.22 -0.02 -8.78
CA ASP A 122 -11.80 -0.51 -7.54
C ASP A 122 -11.51 -2.01 -7.40
N ILE A 123 -10.91 -2.41 -6.28
CA ILE A 123 -10.54 -3.81 -6.01
C ILE A 123 -11.74 -4.76 -6.08
N TYR A 124 -12.93 -4.30 -5.75
CA TYR A 124 -14.14 -5.12 -5.84
C TYR A 124 -14.57 -5.43 -7.26
N ASN A 125 -14.10 -4.65 -8.23
CA ASN A 125 -14.39 -4.82 -9.65
C ASN A 125 -13.15 -5.16 -10.48
N TYR A 126 -11.95 -5.04 -9.91
CA TYR A 126 -10.69 -5.29 -10.60
C TYR A 126 -10.55 -6.76 -11.00
N THR A 127 -10.13 -6.96 -12.24
CA THR A 127 -9.81 -8.28 -12.79
C THR A 127 -8.48 -8.20 -13.51
N THR A 128 -7.64 -9.21 -13.34
CA THR A 128 -6.36 -9.32 -14.02
C THR A 128 -6.03 -10.77 -14.35
N THR A 129 -5.23 -10.97 -15.39
CA THR A 129 -4.61 -12.27 -15.70
C THR A 129 -3.21 -12.40 -15.12
N GLU A 130 -2.68 -11.31 -14.55
CA GLU A 130 -1.37 -11.29 -13.90
C GLU A 130 -1.40 -12.11 -12.60
N THR A 131 -0.24 -12.62 -12.24
CA THR A 131 -0.04 -13.32 -10.96
C THR A 131 1.07 -12.66 -10.16
N TYR A 132 0.96 -12.71 -8.84
CA TYR A 132 1.83 -12.01 -7.91
C TYR A 132 2.34 -12.95 -6.82
N ASP A 133 3.55 -12.70 -6.35
CA ASP A 133 4.09 -13.39 -5.17
C ASP A 133 3.49 -12.84 -3.89
N LEU A 134 3.09 -11.55 -3.91
CA LEU A 134 2.47 -10.89 -2.77
C LEU A 134 1.37 -9.95 -3.24
N ILE A 135 0.20 -10.03 -2.61
CA ILE A 135 -0.87 -9.05 -2.74
C ILE A 135 -1.11 -8.42 -1.37
N ILE A 136 -1.02 -7.10 -1.27
CA ILE A 136 -1.25 -6.32 -0.05
C ILE A 136 -2.55 -5.53 -0.21
N ILE A 137 -3.50 -5.71 0.71
CA ILE A 137 -4.74 -4.93 0.74
C ILE A 137 -4.60 -3.80 1.76
N ASP A 138 -4.00 -2.70 1.34
CA ASP A 138 -3.72 -1.51 2.17
C ASP A 138 -4.75 -0.40 1.94
N THR A 139 -6.01 -0.76 2.05
CA THR A 139 -7.12 0.19 1.93
C THR A 139 -7.50 0.74 3.30
N ILE A 140 -6.91 1.84 3.69
CA ILE A 140 -7.00 2.42 5.04
C ILE A 140 -8.44 2.70 5.48
N TRP A 141 -9.30 3.08 4.55
CA TRP A 141 -10.71 3.39 4.82
C TRP A 141 -11.51 2.22 5.35
N TYR A 142 -11.30 1.08 4.73
CA TYR A 142 -12.03 -0.13 5.04
C TYR A 142 -11.34 -0.94 6.12
N ALA A 143 -10.21 -0.49 6.53
CA ALA A 143 -9.36 -1.23 7.41
C ALA A 143 -9.98 -1.45 8.78
N HIS A 144 -10.64 -0.45 9.33
CA HIS A 144 -11.39 -0.59 10.57
C HIS A 144 -12.79 -1.18 10.33
N GLU A 145 -13.34 -1.02 9.14
CA GLU A 145 -14.71 -1.38 8.78
C GLU A 145 -14.81 -2.62 7.87
N MET A 146 -13.69 -3.08 7.29
CA MET A 146 -13.71 -4.27 6.45
C MET A 146 -14.25 -5.47 7.23
N SER A 147 -15.40 -5.96 6.81
CA SER A 147 -16.04 -7.11 7.44
C SER A 147 -15.25 -8.40 7.17
N ASN A 148 -15.51 -9.45 7.93
CA ASN A 148 -14.95 -10.74 7.62
C ASN A 148 -15.44 -11.29 6.27
N GLU A 149 -16.66 -10.95 5.90
CA GLU A 149 -17.28 -11.28 4.62
C GLU A 149 -16.52 -10.63 3.46
N ASP A 150 -16.15 -9.35 3.57
CA ASP A 150 -15.33 -8.64 2.58
C ASP A 150 -13.95 -9.27 2.44
N CYS A 151 -13.31 -9.63 3.54
CA CYS A 151 -12.03 -10.33 3.51
C CYS A 151 -12.13 -11.67 2.78
N GLU A 152 -13.16 -12.47 3.05
CA GLU A 152 -13.35 -13.77 2.38
C GLU A 152 -13.73 -13.58 0.89
N LEU A 153 -14.49 -12.54 0.55
CA LEU A 153 -14.80 -12.17 -0.83
C LEU A 153 -13.51 -11.83 -1.60
N LEU A 154 -12.72 -10.88 -1.10
CA LEU A 154 -11.45 -10.48 -1.72
C LEU A 154 -10.48 -11.65 -1.81
N LYS A 155 -10.38 -12.47 -0.77
CA LYS A 155 -9.59 -13.70 -0.79
C LYS A 155 -10.03 -14.64 -1.92
N SER A 156 -11.32 -14.93 -2.03
CA SER A 156 -11.82 -15.85 -3.06
C SER A 156 -11.52 -15.36 -4.48
N ARG A 157 -11.53 -14.06 -4.69
CA ARG A 157 -11.26 -13.41 -5.98
C ARG A 157 -9.77 -13.34 -6.31
N LEU A 158 -8.92 -13.05 -5.32
CA LEU A 158 -7.50 -12.78 -5.53
C LEU A 158 -6.62 -14.02 -5.41
N LEU A 159 -7.07 -15.08 -4.74
CA LEU A 159 -6.31 -16.32 -4.66
C LEU A 159 -5.86 -16.87 -6.02
N PRO A 160 -6.67 -16.84 -7.10
CA PRO A 160 -6.21 -17.28 -8.42
C PRO A 160 -5.01 -16.50 -8.94
N ASN A 161 -4.87 -15.24 -8.52
CA ASN A 161 -3.80 -14.33 -8.94
C ASN A 161 -2.55 -14.38 -8.03
N ILE A 162 -2.48 -15.33 -7.11
CA ILE A 162 -1.31 -15.52 -6.26
C ILE A 162 -0.51 -16.70 -6.78
N ASN A 163 0.79 -16.54 -6.94
CA ASN A 163 1.72 -17.61 -7.31
C ASN A 163 1.75 -18.71 -6.24
N THR A 164 2.10 -19.92 -6.60
CA THR A 164 2.32 -21.01 -5.63
C THR A 164 3.43 -20.62 -4.66
N GLY A 165 3.15 -20.66 -3.36
CA GLY A 165 4.05 -20.18 -2.31
C GLY A 165 3.98 -18.67 -2.07
N GLY A 166 3.16 -17.96 -2.83
CA GLY A 166 2.89 -16.53 -2.63
C GLY A 166 1.82 -16.28 -1.55
N ALA A 167 1.51 -15.02 -1.30
CA ALA A 167 0.67 -14.63 -0.20
C ALA A 167 -0.29 -13.47 -0.49
N LEU A 168 -1.42 -13.48 0.20
CA LEU A 168 -2.35 -12.37 0.33
C LEU A 168 -2.30 -11.84 1.76
N TYR A 169 -2.12 -10.54 1.90
CA TYR A 169 -1.94 -9.90 3.18
C TYR A 169 -2.95 -8.75 3.40
N PHE A 170 -3.59 -8.77 4.55
CA PHE A 170 -4.50 -7.73 5.04
C PHE A 170 -3.86 -7.08 6.28
N PRO A 171 -3.13 -5.95 6.15
CA PRO A 171 -2.37 -5.34 7.25
C PRO A 171 -3.20 -5.10 8.51
N ILE A 172 -4.39 -4.57 8.34
CA ILE A 172 -5.22 -4.14 9.47
C ILE A 172 -5.92 -5.29 10.18
N LYS A 173 -6.15 -6.39 9.49
CA LYS A 173 -6.67 -7.60 10.13
C LYS A 173 -5.54 -8.50 10.63
N GLU A 174 -4.28 -8.08 10.45
CA GLU A 174 -3.11 -8.92 10.73
C GLU A 174 -3.26 -10.33 10.14
N LYS A 175 -3.97 -10.41 9.00
CA LYS A 175 -4.35 -11.69 8.39
C LYS A 175 -3.49 -11.95 7.17
N PHE A 176 -2.76 -13.03 7.23
CA PHE A 176 -1.88 -13.51 6.17
C PHE A 176 -2.38 -14.85 5.64
N ILE A 177 -2.49 -14.97 4.32
CA ILE A 177 -2.99 -16.17 3.65
C ILE A 177 -1.93 -16.61 2.65
N ILE A 178 -1.37 -17.80 2.84
CA ILE A 178 -0.40 -18.43 1.94
C ILE A 178 -1.15 -19.35 0.98
N ARG A 179 -0.79 -19.31 -0.30
CA ARG A 179 -1.29 -20.21 -1.34
C ARG A 179 -0.40 -21.44 -1.47
#